data_bc36cbce2ade54c902c81b2bfb35d3a8
#
_entry.id   bc36cbce2ade54c902c81b2bfb35d3a8
#
_cell.length_a   1.000
_cell.length_b   1.000
_cell.length_c   1.000
_cell.angle_alpha   90.00
_cell.angle_beta   90.00
_cell.angle_gamma   90.00
#
_symmetry.space_group_name_H-M   'P 1'
#
loop_
_entity.id
_entity.type
_entity.pdbx_description
1 polymer ?
#
loop_
_entity_poly.entity_id
_entity_poly.type
_entity_poly.pdbx_seq_one_letter_code
_entity_poly.pdbx_strand_id
1 'polypeptide(L)'
;AAAIVLGWPQLLDLQRAPLVAQAISFRLPVAIGATAIMLLLLIPVLASRKARAVLGMTTLVIAVFVAATAALLVDRGLGSPVAVADSPESINILSWNTRGDAPGSPSIAELAIEGGADGVVLPETTEELGVEIAAQMSEAGSPMWVHTHTIDEDYKATSTISLMLG
;
A
#
# COMPACT_ATOMS: atom_id res chain seq x y z
N ALA A 1 13.15 -2.12 21.19
CA ALA A 1 12.04 -1.17 21.12
C ALA A 1 11.69 -0.81 19.66
N ALA A 2 12.63 -0.23 18.85
CA ALA A 2 12.34 0.19 17.48
C ALA A 2 11.79 -0.94 16.57
N ALA A 3 12.36 -2.14 16.63
CA ALA A 3 11.91 -3.28 15.83
C ALA A 3 10.45 -3.69 16.14
N ILE A 4 10.00 -3.55 17.38
CA ILE A 4 8.61 -3.84 17.78
C ILE A 4 7.67 -2.77 17.21
N VAL A 5 8.05 -1.49 17.29
CA VAL A 5 7.26 -0.38 16.76
C VAL A 5 7.11 -0.47 15.25
N LEU A 6 8.18 -0.85 14.53
CA LEU A 6 8.15 -1.02 13.08
C LEU A 6 7.43 -2.31 12.65
N GLY A 7 7.56 -3.38 13.44
CA GLY A 7 6.93 -4.67 13.17
C GLY A 7 5.43 -4.67 13.49
N TRP A 8 5.04 -4.14 14.64
CA TRP A 8 3.67 -4.21 15.15
C TRP A 8 3.25 -2.91 15.87
N PRO A 9 3.12 -1.80 15.15
CA PRO A 9 2.81 -0.49 15.73
C PRO A 9 1.43 -0.46 16.41
N GLN A 10 0.52 -1.33 16.00
CA GLN A 10 -0.82 -1.45 16.58
C GLN A 10 -0.81 -1.85 18.06
N LEU A 11 0.21 -2.59 18.52
CA LEU A 11 0.33 -2.97 19.94
C LEU A 11 0.46 -1.76 20.89
N LEU A 12 0.92 -0.61 20.35
CA LEU A 12 1.18 0.60 21.10
C LEU A 12 0.29 1.78 20.63
N ASP A 13 -0.68 1.50 19.74
CA ASP A 13 -1.54 2.50 19.09
C ASP A 13 -0.76 3.63 18.37
N LEU A 14 0.46 3.32 17.91
CA LEU A 14 1.37 4.27 17.27
C LEU A 14 1.23 4.36 15.75
N GLN A 15 0.34 3.58 15.14
CA GLN A 15 0.16 3.53 13.68
C GLN A 15 -0.25 4.88 13.06
N ARG A 16 -0.86 5.76 13.85
CA ARG A 16 -1.30 7.10 13.43
C ARG A 16 -0.28 8.20 13.73
N ALA A 17 0.77 7.91 14.47
CA ALA A 17 1.84 8.88 14.71
C ALA A 17 2.58 9.17 13.39
N PRO A 18 2.75 10.44 12.97
CA PRO A 18 3.28 10.78 11.64
C PRO A 18 4.60 10.11 11.31
N LEU A 19 5.55 10.11 12.23
CA LEU A 19 6.85 9.47 12.04
C LEU A 19 6.75 7.94 11.93
N VAL A 20 5.84 7.31 12.67
CA VAL A 20 5.63 5.86 12.64
C VAL A 20 4.90 5.46 11.37
N ALA A 21 3.90 6.20 10.95
CA ALA A 21 3.19 5.97 9.68
C ALA A 21 4.15 6.04 8.48
N GLN A 22 5.01 7.06 8.45
CA GLN A 22 6.06 7.17 7.43
C GLN A 22 7.06 6.01 7.47
N ALA A 23 7.53 5.63 8.66
CA ALA A 23 8.46 4.52 8.83
C ALA A 23 7.87 3.17 8.39
N ILE A 24 6.56 2.98 8.58
CA ILE A 24 5.84 1.78 8.10
C ILE A 24 5.84 1.72 6.56
N SER A 25 5.68 2.86 5.88
CA SER A 25 5.72 2.94 4.42
C SER A 25 7.09 2.55 3.85
N PHE A 26 8.15 2.78 4.62
CA PHE A 26 9.52 2.37 4.27
C PHE A 26 9.89 0.95 4.72
N ARG A 27 8.95 0.16 5.21
CA ARG A 27 9.22 -1.19 5.75
C ARG A 27 9.94 -2.09 4.76
N LEU A 28 9.53 -2.12 3.50
CA LEU A 28 10.16 -2.96 2.47
C LEU A 28 11.61 -2.53 2.16
N PRO A 29 11.91 -1.26 1.84
CA PRO A 29 13.29 -0.79 1.70
C PRO A 29 14.15 -1.07 2.93
N VAL A 30 13.63 -0.88 4.13
CA VAL A 30 14.35 -1.16 5.40
C VAL A 30 14.62 -2.65 5.54
N ALA A 31 13.68 -3.53 5.21
CA ALA A 31 13.89 -4.97 5.24
C ALA A 31 14.94 -5.43 4.24
N ILE A 32 14.96 -4.87 3.02
CA ILE A 32 16.00 -5.14 2.02
C ILE A 32 17.37 -4.73 2.53
N GLY A 33 17.51 -3.50 3.04
CA GLY A 33 18.75 -3.00 3.63
C GLY A 33 19.22 -3.83 4.82
N ALA A 34 18.31 -4.19 5.72
CA ALA A 34 18.60 -5.04 6.87
C ALA A 34 19.06 -6.45 6.45
N THR A 35 18.47 -7.01 5.40
CA THR A 35 18.90 -8.29 4.82
C THR A 35 20.32 -8.21 4.27
N ALA A 36 20.65 -7.16 3.53
CA ALA A 36 21.99 -6.95 3.02
C ALA A 36 23.02 -6.83 4.15
N ILE A 37 22.72 -6.02 5.19
CA ILE A 37 23.57 -5.88 6.38
C ILE A 37 23.72 -7.22 7.11
N MET A 38 22.64 -7.96 7.27
CA MET A 38 22.68 -9.29 7.90
C MET A 38 23.61 -10.25 7.16
N LEU A 39 23.51 -10.30 5.83
CA LEU A 39 24.36 -11.16 5.00
C LEU A 39 25.86 -10.76 5.13
N LEU A 40 26.16 -9.48 5.13
CA LEU A 40 27.53 -8.99 5.35
C LEU A 40 28.06 -9.35 6.74
N LEU A 41 27.24 -9.26 7.79
CA LEU A 41 27.63 -9.61 9.16
C LEU A 41 27.76 -11.12 9.36
N LEU A 42 27.03 -11.93 8.61
CA LEU A 42 27.14 -13.39 8.69
C LEU A 42 28.54 -13.88 8.29
N ILE A 43 29.22 -13.25 7.35
CA ILE A 43 30.55 -13.65 6.90
C ILE A 43 31.53 -13.71 8.08
N PRO A 44 31.80 -12.62 8.82
CA PRO A 44 32.72 -12.67 9.97
C PRO A 44 32.17 -13.48 11.14
N VAL A 45 30.85 -13.51 11.36
CA VAL A 45 30.24 -14.29 12.45
C VAL A 45 30.45 -15.78 12.23
N LEU A 46 30.40 -16.27 11.00
CA LEU A 46 30.64 -17.68 10.68
C LEU A 46 32.14 -18.01 10.67
N ALA A 47 32.99 -17.07 10.22
CA ALA A 47 34.43 -17.30 10.07
C ALA A 47 35.21 -17.21 11.39
N SER A 48 34.74 -16.47 12.41
CA SER A 48 35.52 -16.18 13.61
C SER A 48 34.72 -16.30 14.91
N ARG A 49 35.27 -17.02 15.88
CA ARG A 49 34.68 -17.12 17.25
C ARG A 49 34.63 -15.74 17.94
N LYS A 50 35.66 -14.88 17.73
CA LYS A 50 35.70 -13.53 18.31
C LYS A 50 34.63 -12.65 17.70
N ALA A 51 34.48 -12.67 16.37
CA ALA A 51 33.42 -11.92 15.69
C ALA A 51 32.01 -12.41 16.11
N ARG A 52 31.82 -13.70 16.30
CA ARG A 52 30.58 -14.28 16.81
C ARG A 52 30.21 -13.76 18.19
N ALA A 53 31.20 -13.66 19.10
CA ALA A 53 30.98 -13.14 20.44
C ALA A 53 30.58 -11.64 20.44
N VAL A 54 31.09 -10.85 19.49
CA VAL A 54 30.84 -9.39 19.42
C VAL A 54 29.60 -9.09 18.56
N LEU A 55 29.47 -9.69 17.38
CA LEU A 55 28.46 -9.36 16.38
C LEU A 55 27.24 -10.29 16.37
N GLY A 56 27.35 -11.45 17.03
CA GLY A 56 26.33 -12.50 16.95
C GLY A 56 24.94 -12.03 17.41
N MET A 57 24.87 -11.29 18.53
CA MET A 57 23.60 -10.78 19.04
C MET A 57 22.99 -9.76 18.09
N THR A 58 23.79 -8.85 17.55
CA THR A 58 23.32 -7.86 16.57
C THR A 58 22.80 -8.54 15.31
N THR A 59 23.53 -9.52 14.80
CA THR A 59 23.11 -10.30 13.61
C THR A 59 21.82 -11.06 13.88
N LEU A 60 21.67 -11.65 15.07
CA LEU A 60 20.44 -12.35 15.47
C LEU A 60 19.24 -11.40 15.53
N VAL A 61 19.40 -10.21 16.12
CA VAL A 61 18.31 -9.21 16.20
C VAL A 61 17.88 -8.77 14.80
N ILE A 62 18.83 -8.54 13.90
CA ILE A 62 18.51 -8.20 12.51
C ILE A 62 17.82 -9.37 11.79
N ALA A 63 18.28 -10.59 12.00
CA ALA A 63 17.66 -11.79 11.42
C ALA A 63 16.21 -11.98 11.87
N VAL A 64 15.92 -11.79 13.16
CA VAL A 64 14.56 -11.85 13.72
C VAL A 64 13.69 -10.75 13.11
N PHE A 65 14.21 -9.52 12.98
CA PHE A 65 13.47 -8.43 12.33
C PHE A 65 13.15 -8.74 10.86
N VAL A 66 14.12 -9.24 10.10
CA VAL A 66 13.92 -9.62 8.69
C VAL A 66 12.89 -10.74 8.57
N ALA A 67 13.01 -11.78 9.39
CA ALA A 67 12.09 -12.91 9.39
C ALA A 67 10.65 -12.48 9.75
N ALA A 68 10.48 -11.66 10.79
CA ALA A 68 9.18 -11.13 11.19
C ALA A 68 8.57 -10.24 10.08
N THR A 69 9.38 -9.41 9.44
CA THR A 69 8.91 -8.57 8.33
C THR A 69 8.51 -9.42 7.13
N ALA A 70 9.29 -10.44 6.78
CA ALA A 70 8.96 -11.37 5.70
C ALA A 70 7.66 -12.14 5.99
N ALA A 71 7.48 -12.63 7.20
CA ALA A 71 6.25 -13.32 7.62
C ALA A 71 5.02 -12.41 7.48
N LEU A 72 5.11 -11.14 7.91
CA LEU A 72 4.04 -10.16 7.75
C LEU A 72 3.73 -9.84 6.28
N LEU A 73 4.73 -9.80 5.41
CA LEU A 73 4.54 -9.57 3.99
C LEU A 73 3.86 -10.77 3.32
N VAL A 74 4.24 -11.99 3.68
CA VAL A 74 3.60 -13.22 3.18
C VAL A 74 2.16 -13.30 3.65
N ASP A 75 1.90 -13.04 4.94
CA ASP A 75 0.54 -13.06 5.51
C ASP A 75 -0.39 -12.03 4.84
N ARG A 76 0.15 -10.90 4.42
CA ARG A 76 -0.58 -9.86 3.68
C ARG A 76 -0.70 -10.12 2.18
N GLY A 77 -0.21 -11.25 1.69
CA GLY A 77 -0.42 -11.72 0.32
C GLY A 77 0.57 -11.19 -0.71
N LEU A 78 1.67 -10.47 -0.36
CA LEU A 78 2.75 -10.05 -1.28
C LEU A 78 2.29 -9.75 -2.73
N GLY A 79 1.14 -9.12 -2.92
CA GLY A 79 0.59 -8.87 -4.25
C GLY A 79 0.09 -10.13 -4.98
N SER A 80 -0.09 -11.24 -4.30
CA SER A 80 -0.87 -12.33 -4.87
C SER A 80 -2.29 -11.83 -5.07
N PRO A 81 -2.84 -11.90 -6.30
CA PRO A 81 -4.25 -11.60 -6.49
C PRO A 81 -5.03 -12.54 -5.56
N VAL A 82 -5.73 -11.97 -4.61
CA VAL A 82 -6.75 -12.74 -3.89
C VAL A 82 -7.71 -13.19 -4.97
N ALA A 83 -7.80 -14.50 -5.21
CA ALA A 83 -8.84 -15.02 -6.07
C ALA A 83 -10.17 -14.62 -5.39
N VAL A 84 -10.76 -13.54 -5.87
CA VAL A 84 -12.13 -13.20 -5.53
C VAL A 84 -12.93 -14.35 -6.10
N ALA A 85 -13.59 -15.12 -5.23
CA ALA A 85 -14.54 -16.11 -5.70
C ALA A 85 -15.58 -15.34 -6.52
N ASP A 86 -15.71 -15.65 -7.80
CA ASP A 86 -16.79 -15.17 -8.65
C ASP A 86 -18.11 -15.68 -8.06
N SER A 87 -18.60 -14.95 -7.09
CA SER A 87 -19.94 -15.14 -6.55
C SER A 87 -20.84 -14.12 -7.23
N PRO A 88 -22.06 -14.51 -7.66
CA PRO A 88 -23.02 -13.55 -8.19
C PRO A 88 -23.42 -12.44 -7.21
N GLU A 89 -23.00 -12.53 -5.97
CA GLU A 89 -23.18 -11.53 -4.91
C GLU A 89 -21.89 -10.72 -4.63
N SER A 90 -20.80 -10.96 -5.36
CA SER A 90 -19.55 -10.20 -5.16
C SER A 90 -19.67 -8.82 -5.79
N ILE A 91 -19.23 -7.80 -5.06
CA ILE A 91 -19.11 -6.41 -5.55
C ILE A 91 -17.64 -6.12 -5.80
N ASN A 92 -17.29 -5.73 -7.02
CA ASN A 92 -15.95 -5.37 -7.41
C ASN A 92 -15.72 -3.86 -7.19
N ILE A 93 -14.79 -3.50 -6.30
CA ILE A 93 -14.46 -2.10 -6.04
C ILE A 93 -13.01 -1.83 -6.45
N LEU A 94 -12.83 -0.92 -7.40
CA LEU A 94 -11.53 -0.34 -7.74
C LEU A 94 -11.24 0.80 -6.77
N SER A 95 -10.10 0.76 -6.07
CA SER A 95 -9.64 1.88 -5.26
C SER A 95 -8.23 2.28 -5.69
N TRP A 96 -8.06 3.53 -6.12
CA TRP A 96 -6.77 4.05 -6.60
C TRP A 96 -6.57 5.51 -6.20
N ASN A 97 -5.57 5.80 -5.37
CA ASN A 97 -5.16 7.17 -5.08
C ASN A 97 -4.45 7.77 -6.31
N THR A 98 -5.02 8.83 -6.89
CA THR A 98 -4.54 9.42 -8.14
C THR A 98 -3.41 10.43 -7.96
N ARG A 99 -3.05 10.78 -6.72
CA ARG A 99 -2.02 11.79 -6.42
C ARG A 99 -2.27 13.13 -7.13
N GLY A 100 -3.49 13.65 -7.06
CA GLY A 100 -3.84 14.90 -7.72
C GLY A 100 -3.99 14.74 -9.24
N ASP A 101 -4.80 13.76 -9.66
CA ASP A 101 -5.17 13.50 -11.06
C ASP A 101 -4.02 13.00 -11.97
N ALA A 102 -2.89 12.57 -11.39
CA ALA A 102 -1.70 12.19 -12.14
C ALA A 102 -1.89 11.09 -13.20
N PRO A 103 -2.73 10.04 -13.01
CA PRO A 103 -2.93 9.01 -14.03
C PRO A 103 -3.74 9.44 -15.25
N GLY A 104 -4.60 10.49 -15.10
CA GLY A 104 -5.56 10.92 -16.11
C GLY A 104 -6.77 9.97 -16.24
N SER A 105 -7.84 10.50 -16.87
CA SER A 105 -9.12 9.80 -17.00
C SER A 105 -9.06 8.53 -17.84
N PRO A 106 -8.34 8.43 -18.97
CA PRO A 106 -8.36 7.24 -19.81
C PRO A 106 -7.83 5.99 -19.08
N SER A 107 -6.72 6.13 -18.34
CA SER A 107 -6.10 5.00 -17.64
C SER A 107 -6.98 4.44 -16.52
N ILE A 108 -7.73 5.32 -15.85
CA ILE A 108 -8.62 4.93 -14.75
C ILE A 108 -9.88 4.27 -15.30
N ALA A 109 -10.49 4.87 -16.35
CA ALA A 109 -11.67 4.31 -16.99
C ALA A 109 -11.39 2.93 -17.59
N GLU A 110 -10.28 2.77 -18.34
CA GLU A 110 -9.85 1.50 -18.91
C GLU A 110 -9.72 0.42 -17.83
N LEU A 111 -8.99 0.72 -16.74
CA LEU A 111 -8.79 -0.23 -15.64
C LEU A 111 -10.10 -0.60 -14.94
N ALA A 112 -11.01 0.36 -14.75
CA ALA A 112 -12.31 0.10 -14.13
C ALA A 112 -13.20 -0.79 -15.01
N ILE A 113 -13.19 -0.56 -16.33
CA ILE A 113 -13.95 -1.35 -17.31
C ILE A 113 -13.38 -2.76 -17.42
N GLU A 114 -12.05 -2.89 -17.59
CA GLU A 114 -11.37 -4.19 -17.65
C GLU A 114 -11.57 -5.02 -16.39
N GLY A 115 -11.55 -4.37 -15.22
CA GLY A 115 -11.78 -5.01 -13.93
C GLY A 115 -13.24 -5.33 -13.63
N GLY A 116 -14.21 -4.89 -14.48
CA GLY A 116 -15.64 -5.05 -14.21
C GLY A 116 -16.02 -4.42 -12.88
N ALA A 117 -15.56 -3.19 -12.61
CA ALA A 117 -15.80 -2.53 -11.33
C ALA A 117 -17.26 -2.09 -11.19
N ASP A 118 -17.91 -2.52 -10.11
CA ASP A 118 -19.23 -2.04 -9.70
C ASP A 118 -19.17 -0.71 -8.96
N GLY A 119 -17.98 -0.40 -8.40
CA GLY A 119 -17.70 0.86 -7.74
C GLY A 119 -16.25 1.29 -7.92
N VAL A 120 -16.01 2.60 -7.99
CA VAL A 120 -14.66 3.18 -8.12
C VAL A 120 -14.47 4.25 -7.06
N VAL A 121 -13.42 4.14 -6.24
CA VAL A 121 -13.09 5.07 -5.16
C VAL A 121 -11.74 5.69 -5.45
N LEU A 122 -11.71 6.99 -5.70
CA LEU A 122 -10.54 7.73 -6.13
C LEU A 122 -10.17 8.82 -5.13
N PRO A 123 -9.37 8.52 -4.10
CA PRO A 123 -8.76 9.54 -3.26
C PRO A 123 -7.82 10.45 -4.07
N GLU A 124 -7.72 11.71 -3.66
CA GLU A 124 -6.90 12.74 -4.28
C GLU A 124 -7.27 12.97 -5.77
N THR A 125 -8.57 12.90 -6.09
CA THR A 125 -9.12 13.07 -7.44
C THR A 125 -10.10 14.23 -7.45
N THR A 126 -9.94 15.16 -8.38
CA THR A 126 -10.86 16.29 -8.56
C THR A 126 -12.23 15.81 -9.06
N GLU A 127 -13.25 16.66 -8.87
CA GLU A 127 -14.59 16.40 -9.40
C GLU A 127 -14.57 16.34 -10.92
N GLU A 128 -13.83 17.24 -11.54
CA GLU A 128 -13.69 17.35 -13.00
C GLU A 128 -13.18 16.03 -13.60
N LEU A 129 -12.12 15.47 -13.01
CA LEU A 129 -11.59 14.18 -13.46
C LEU A 129 -12.57 13.03 -13.19
N GLY A 130 -13.26 13.04 -12.06
CA GLY A 130 -14.29 12.03 -11.74
C GLY A 130 -15.43 12.02 -12.76
N VAL A 131 -15.91 13.20 -13.16
CA VAL A 131 -16.96 13.35 -14.19
C VAL A 131 -16.46 12.87 -15.55
N GLU A 132 -15.21 13.18 -15.93
CA GLU A 132 -14.62 12.75 -17.19
C GLU A 132 -14.48 11.21 -17.25
N ILE A 133 -14.04 10.58 -16.16
CA ILE A 133 -13.96 9.12 -16.07
C ILE A 133 -15.35 8.48 -16.25
N ALA A 134 -16.36 9.01 -15.54
CA ALA A 134 -17.72 8.48 -15.63
C ALA A 134 -18.32 8.63 -17.04
N ALA A 135 -18.01 9.73 -17.75
CA ALA A 135 -18.41 9.91 -19.14
C ALA A 135 -17.79 8.84 -20.05
N GLN A 136 -16.49 8.56 -19.93
CA GLN A 136 -15.80 7.54 -20.70
C GLN A 136 -16.34 6.13 -20.39
N MET A 137 -16.62 5.84 -19.12
CA MET A 137 -17.22 4.57 -18.72
C MET A 137 -18.64 4.41 -19.28
N SER A 138 -19.43 5.50 -19.32
CA SER A 138 -20.76 5.51 -19.91
C SER A 138 -20.72 5.25 -21.40
N GLU A 139 -19.77 5.85 -22.13
CA GLU A 139 -19.56 5.58 -23.56
C GLU A 139 -19.21 4.12 -23.84
N ALA A 140 -18.51 3.48 -22.92
CA ALA A 140 -18.16 2.06 -22.98
C ALA A 140 -19.29 1.11 -22.51
N GLY A 141 -20.45 1.63 -22.11
CA GLY A 141 -21.59 0.83 -21.68
C GLY A 141 -21.61 0.48 -20.19
N SER A 142 -20.76 1.12 -19.37
CA SER A 142 -20.69 0.96 -17.92
C SER A 142 -20.95 2.31 -17.22
N PRO A 143 -22.19 2.86 -17.29
CA PRO A 143 -22.49 4.17 -16.72
C PRO A 143 -22.36 4.14 -15.19
N MET A 144 -21.79 5.21 -14.63
CA MET A 144 -21.63 5.37 -13.17
C MET A 144 -22.09 6.74 -12.69
N TRP A 145 -22.63 6.80 -11.50
CA TRP A 145 -22.95 8.03 -10.80
C TRP A 145 -21.70 8.53 -10.06
N VAL A 146 -21.40 9.83 -10.22
CA VAL A 146 -20.27 10.48 -9.55
C VAL A 146 -20.74 11.19 -8.30
N HIS A 147 -20.09 10.94 -7.19
CA HIS A 147 -20.23 11.67 -5.95
C HIS A 147 -18.86 12.11 -5.44
N THR A 148 -18.69 13.41 -5.25
CA THR A 148 -17.41 13.98 -4.84
C THR A 148 -17.53 14.62 -3.48
N HIS A 149 -16.52 14.40 -2.65
CA HIS A 149 -16.39 15.01 -1.34
C HIS A 149 -15.02 15.68 -1.20
N THR A 150 -15.01 16.98 -1.00
CA THR A 150 -13.80 17.78 -0.77
C THR A 150 -13.64 18.06 0.73
N ILE A 151 -12.48 17.70 1.28
CA ILE A 151 -12.16 17.88 2.70
C ILE A 151 -11.60 19.29 2.94
N ASP A 152 -10.79 19.78 2.01
CA ASP A 152 -10.11 21.08 2.10
C ASP A 152 -10.13 21.78 0.72
N GLU A 153 -10.79 22.93 0.65
CA GLU A 153 -10.95 23.70 -0.58
C GLU A 153 -9.64 24.32 -1.10
N ASP A 154 -8.68 24.58 -0.19
CA ASP A 154 -7.38 25.14 -0.56
C ASP A 154 -6.47 24.09 -1.26
N TYR A 155 -6.77 22.79 -1.06
CA TYR A 155 -6.00 21.67 -1.59
C TYR A 155 -6.88 20.67 -2.34
N LYS A 156 -7.76 21.16 -3.22
CA LYS A 156 -8.78 20.33 -3.92
C LYS A 156 -8.24 19.04 -4.50
N ALA A 157 -7.14 19.08 -5.26
CA ALA A 157 -6.59 17.91 -5.94
C ALA A 157 -6.08 16.81 -4.99
N THR A 158 -5.71 17.15 -3.74
CA THR A 158 -5.16 16.20 -2.77
C THR A 158 -6.11 15.89 -1.61
N SER A 159 -7.20 16.65 -1.47
CA SER A 159 -8.17 16.48 -0.39
C SER A 159 -9.59 16.17 -0.87
N THR A 160 -9.75 15.89 -2.16
CA THR A 160 -11.03 15.50 -2.76
C THR A 160 -11.06 13.99 -3.00
N ILE A 161 -12.20 13.38 -2.73
CA ILE A 161 -12.44 11.96 -2.99
C ILE A 161 -13.64 11.87 -3.93
N SER A 162 -13.44 11.26 -5.10
CA SER A 162 -14.52 10.93 -6.03
C SER A 162 -14.92 9.47 -5.85
N LEU A 163 -16.21 9.24 -5.64
CA LEU A 163 -16.83 7.93 -5.56
C LEU A 163 -17.77 7.77 -6.75
N MET A 164 -17.63 6.69 -7.49
CA MET A 164 -18.51 6.33 -8.60
C MET A 164 -19.16 5.00 -8.32
N LEU A 165 -20.47 4.90 -8.58
CA LEU A 165 -21.29 3.70 -8.38
C LEU A 165 -22.08 3.46 -9.65
N GLY A 166 -22.09 2.20 -10.11
CA GLY A 166 -22.86 1.71 -11.25
C GLY A 166 -24.27 1.26 -10.90
#